data_8260d147baff6a87d1aacb434ec11c1b
#
_entry.id   8260d147baff6a87d1aacb434ec11c1b
#
_cell.length_a   1.000
_cell.length_b   1.000
_cell.length_c   1.000
_cell.angle_alpha   90.00
_cell.angle_beta   90.00
_cell.angle_gamma   90.00
#
_symmetry.space_group_name_H-M   'P 1'
#
loop_
_entity.id
_entity.type
_entity.pdbx_description
1 polymer ?
#
loop_
_entity_poly.entity_id
_entity_poly.type
_entity_poly.pdbx_seq_one_letter_code
_entity_poly.pdbx_strand_id
1 'polypeptide(L)'
;LAFDVLAAIEKELPGFPIVLHGSSSVPQEEVETINKYGGALKAAVGIPEEELRQAAKSAVCKINIDSDSRLAYTAGVRETLAQHPDYFDPRQYGKVARKYMTEMYSHKIIDVLGSDHKLINCD
;
A
#
# COMPACT_ATOMS: atom_id res chain seq x y z
N LEU A 1 7.81 -12.65 -5.77
CA LEU A 1 6.90 -12.96 -6.88
C LEU A 1 7.50 -14.00 -7.83
N ALA A 2 6.63 -14.78 -8.50
CA ALA A 2 7.04 -15.79 -9.50
C ALA A 2 7.15 -15.14 -10.89
N PHE A 3 8.24 -14.45 -11.16
CA PHE A 3 8.44 -13.73 -12.42
C PHE A 3 8.59 -14.67 -13.64
N ASP A 4 9.08 -15.88 -13.44
CA ASP A 4 9.14 -16.92 -14.47
C ASP A 4 7.74 -17.32 -14.93
N VAL A 5 6.79 -17.47 -14.00
CA VAL A 5 5.38 -17.74 -14.31
C VAL A 5 4.75 -16.55 -15.05
N LEU A 6 5.02 -15.33 -14.60
CA LEU A 6 4.52 -14.12 -15.26
C LEU A 6 5.02 -14.02 -16.71
N ALA A 7 6.31 -14.26 -16.93
CA ALA A 7 6.90 -14.26 -18.27
C ALA A 7 6.31 -15.37 -19.16
N ALA A 8 6.03 -16.56 -18.60
CA ALA A 8 5.37 -17.63 -19.33
C ALA A 8 3.96 -17.25 -19.76
N ILE A 9 3.18 -16.60 -18.88
CA ILE A 9 1.84 -16.12 -19.22
C ILE A 9 1.91 -15.06 -20.34
N GLU A 10 2.81 -14.09 -20.23
CA GLU A 10 2.99 -13.06 -21.27
C GLU A 10 3.33 -13.66 -22.64
N LYS A 11 4.12 -14.72 -22.66
CA LYS A 11 4.49 -15.44 -23.87
C LYS A 11 3.30 -16.19 -24.49
N GLU A 12 2.53 -16.91 -23.67
CA GLU A 12 1.39 -17.72 -24.15
C GLU A 12 0.14 -16.88 -24.46
N LEU A 13 -0.03 -15.75 -23.76
CA LEU A 13 -1.17 -14.86 -23.88
C LEU A 13 -0.69 -13.40 -24.04
N PRO A 14 -0.10 -13.03 -25.18
CA PRO A 14 0.40 -11.68 -25.39
C PRO A 14 -0.67 -10.60 -25.22
N GLY A 15 -0.39 -9.58 -24.39
CA GLY A 15 -1.31 -8.47 -24.14
C GLY A 15 -2.49 -8.79 -23.21
N PHE A 16 -2.51 -9.99 -22.60
CA PHE A 16 -3.56 -10.33 -21.63
C PHE A 16 -3.31 -9.60 -20.29
N PRO A 17 -4.28 -8.81 -19.78
CA PRO A 17 -4.11 -8.05 -18.55
C PRO A 17 -4.18 -8.94 -17.32
N ILE A 18 -3.23 -8.76 -16.40
CA ILE A 18 -3.14 -9.54 -15.15
C ILE A 18 -3.44 -8.66 -13.97
N VAL A 19 -4.24 -9.17 -13.02
CA VAL A 19 -4.48 -8.56 -11.71
C VAL A 19 -3.70 -9.32 -10.64
N LEU A 20 -2.88 -8.62 -9.89
CA LEU A 20 -2.10 -9.19 -8.80
C LEU A 20 -2.88 -9.07 -7.49
N HIS A 21 -3.13 -10.20 -6.83
CA HIS A 21 -3.76 -10.30 -5.52
C HIS A 21 -2.76 -10.63 -4.42
N GLY A 22 -3.13 -10.34 -3.15
CA GLY A 22 -2.27 -10.63 -2.00
C GLY A 22 -0.96 -9.85 -2.00
N SER A 23 -0.97 -8.62 -2.48
CA SER A 23 0.20 -7.84 -2.87
C SER A 23 0.48 -6.65 -1.97
N SER A 24 -0.03 -6.64 -0.74
CA SER A 24 0.34 -5.65 0.25
C SER A 24 1.83 -5.79 0.62
N SER A 25 2.52 -4.68 0.77
CA SER A 25 3.95 -4.67 1.14
C SER A 25 4.18 -4.76 2.64
N VAL A 26 3.15 -4.46 3.44
CA VAL A 26 3.20 -4.43 4.90
C VAL A 26 4.32 -3.51 5.39
N PRO A 27 4.19 -2.18 5.21
CA PRO A 27 5.23 -1.23 5.59
C PRO A 27 5.59 -1.37 7.07
N GLN A 28 6.86 -1.63 7.37
CA GLN A 28 7.31 -1.91 8.72
C GLN A 28 7.24 -0.68 9.63
N GLU A 29 7.35 0.50 9.08
CA GLU A 29 7.23 1.76 9.81
C GLU A 29 5.85 1.91 10.47
N GLU A 30 4.78 1.57 9.77
CA GLU A 30 3.42 1.57 10.33
C GLU A 30 3.23 0.48 11.37
N VAL A 31 3.81 -0.70 11.16
CA VAL A 31 3.77 -1.79 12.16
C VAL A 31 4.47 -1.37 13.45
N GLU A 32 5.64 -0.77 13.34
CA GLU A 32 6.41 -0.25 14.47
C GLU A 32 5.64 0.88 15.19
N THR A 33 5.07 1.81 14.45
CA THR A 33 4.25 2.90 15.00
C THR A 33 3.05 2.36 15.76
N ILE A 34 2.32 1.41 15.17
CA ILE A 34 1.17 0.78 15.83
C ILE A 34 1.61 0.12 17.14
N ASN A 35 2.69 -0.65 17.13
CA ASN A 35 3.17 -1.36 18.30
C ASN A 35 3.71 -0.42 19.37
N LYS A 36 4.42 0.64 18.98
CA LYS A 36 4.90 1.69 19.88
C LYS A 36 3.76 2.36 20.66
N TYR A 37 2.62 2.54 20.01
CA TYR A 37 1.45 3.22 20.59
C TYR A 37 0.34 2.23 21.02
N GLY A 38 0.74 1.12 21.63
CA GLY A 38 -0.14 0.18 22.33
C GLY A 38 -0.76 -0.91 21.44
N GLY A 39 -0.24 -1.10 20.24
CA GLY A 39 -0.58 -2.26 19.43
C GLY A 39 0.20 -3.51 19.82
N ALA A 40 -0.18 -4.65 19.26
CA ALA A 40 0.47 -5.93 19.44
C ALA A 40 0.45 -6.74 18.13
N LEU A 41 0.83 -6.09 17.04
CA LEU A 41 0.90 -6.75 15.74
C LEU A 41 2.09 -7.71 15.73
N LYS A 42 1.84 -8.93 15.25
CA LYS A 42 2.92 -9.90 15.00
C LYS A 42 3.75 -9.46 13.81
N ALA A 43 5.00 -9.87 13.78
CA ALA A 43 5.84 -9.69 12.61
C ALA A 43 5.16 -10.31 11.38
N ALA A 44 4.96 -9.50 10.37
CA ALA A 44 4.44 -9.90 9.06
C ALA A 44 5.29 -9.21 8.00
N VAL A 45 5.58 -9.92 6.92
CA VAL A 45 6.34 -9.43 5.78
C VAL A 45 5.45 -9.56 4.55
N GLY A 46 5.31 -8.47 3.81
CA GLY A 46 4.58 -8.45 2.56
C GLY A 46 5.50 -8.67 1.35
N ILE A 47 5.00 -8.29 0.17
CA ILE A 47 5.80 -8.32 -1.05
C ILE A 47 6.72 -7.09 -1.09
N PRO A 48 8.02 -7.26 -1.35
CA PRO A 48 8.93 -6.13 -1.54
C PRO A 48 8.43 -5.17 -2.64
N GLU A 49 8.49 -3.87 -2.38
CA GLU A 49 7.96 -2.87 -3.32
C GLU A 49 8.70 -2.85 -4.65
N GLU A 50 9.98 -3.20 -4.65
CA GLU A 50 10.78 -3.37 -5.86
C GLU A 50 10.23 -4.47 -6.76
N GLU A 51 9.75 -5.57 -6.18
CA GLU A 51 9.10 -6.64 -6.94
C GLU A 51 7.74 -6.19 -7.49
N LEU A 52 6.95 -5.43 -6.71
CA LEU A 52 5.71 -4.83 -7.19
C LEU A 52 5.98 -3.84 -8.34
N ARG A 53 7.01 -3.02 -8.19
CA ARG A 53 7.45 -2.09 -9.24
C ARG A 53 7.87 -2.80 -10.51
N GLN A 54 8.59 -3.91 -10.38
CA GLN A 54 8.98 -4.74 -11.52
C GLN A 54 7.75 -5.36 -12.19
N ALA A 55 6.82 -5.93 -11.42
CA ALA A 55 5.58 -6.50 -11.94
C ALA A 55 4.72 -5.47 -12.67
N ALA A 56 4.64 -4.24 -12.16
CA ALA A 56 3.89 -3.13 -12.78
C ALA A 56 4.45 -2.69 -14.15
N LYS A 57 5.66 -3.11 -14.51
CA LYS A 57 6.28 -2.88 -15.84
C LYS A 57 5.98 -3.99 -16.83
N SER A 58 5.27 -5.03 -16.43
CA SER A 58 4.90 -6.20 -17.24
C SER A 58 3.40 -6.21 -17.56
N ALA A 59 2.81 -7.37 -17.84
CA ALA A 59 1.37 -7.51 -18.06
C ALA A 59 0.50 -7.27 -16.81
N VAL A 60 1.08 -7.00 -15.65
CA VAL A 60 0.32 -6.66 -14.44
C VAL A 60 -0.25 -5.26 -14.57
N CYS A 61 -1.57 -5.18 -14.76
CA CYS A 61 -2.32 -3.93 -14.98
C CYS A 61 -2.94 -3.39 -13.70
N LYS A 62 -3.08 -4.21 -12.68
CA LYS A 62 -3.68 -3.85 -11.41
C LYS A 62 -3.03 -4.61 -10.27
N ILE A 63 -2.75 -3.93 -9.18
CA ILE A 63 -2.23 -4.51 -7.94
C ILE A 63 -3.22 -4.20 -6.82
N ASN A 64 -3.72 -5.23 -6.14
CA ASN A 64 -4.64 -5.08 -5.01
C ASN A 64 -3.85 -4.89 -3.72
N ILE A 65 -4.04 -3.74 -3.07
CA ILE A 65 -3.37 -3.36 -1.83
C ILE A 65 -4.46 -3.00 -0.82
N ASP A 66 -4.57 -3.72 0.29
CA ASP A 66 -5.54 -3.48 1.36
C ASP A 66 -4.85 -3.28 2.72
N SER A 67 -4.00 -4.20 3.13
CA SER A 67 -3.38 -4.17 4.47
C SER A 67 -2.57 -2.90 4.71
N ASP A 68 -1.87 -2.38 3.72
CA ASP A 68 -1.07 -1.16 3.83
C ASP A 68 -1.95 0.04 4.19
N SER A 69 -3.15 0.14 3.61
CA SER A 69 -4.14 1.19 3.93
C SER A 69 -4.62 1.11 5.37
N ARG A 70 -4.90 -0.11 5.84
CA ARG A 70 -5.34 -0.36 7.21
C ARG A 70 -4.24 -0.05 8.22
N LEU A 71 -2.99 -0.40 7.90
CA LEU A 71 -1.83 -0.10 8.74
C LEU A 71 -1.63 1.41 8.85
N ALA A 72 -1.58 2.13 7.73
CA ALA A 72 -1.42 3.58 7.72
C ALA A 72 -2.52 4.30 8.53
N TYR A 73 -3.78 3.92 8.33
CA TYR A 73 -4.89 4.50 9.09
C TYR A 73 -4.76 4.21 10.59
N THR A 74 -4.48 2.96 10.96
CA THR A 74 -4.39 2.54 12.36
C THR A 74 -3.19 3.17 13.06
N ALA A 75 -2.06 3.30 12.38
CA ALA A 75 -0.88 4.00 12.90
C ALA A 75 -1.22 5.45 13.25
N GLY A 76 -1.83 6.19 12.32
CA GLY A 76 -2.22 7.58 12.55
C GLY A 76 -3.23 7.75 13.70
N VAL A 77 -4.21 6.85 13.84
CA VAL A 77 -5.16 6.87 14.95
C VAL A 77 -4.46 6.61 16.28
N ARG A 78 -3.68 5.54 16.38
CA ARG A 78 -3.01 5.16 17.63
C ARG A 78 -2.02 6.20 18.10
N GLU A 79 -1.18 6.69 17.20
CA GLU A 79 -0.21 7.74 17.51
C GLU A 79 -0.92 8.99 18.02
N THR A 80 -1.94 9.46 17.30
CA THR A 80 -2.67 10.68 17.68
C THR A 80 -3.31 10.55 19.05
N LEU A 81 -4.00 9.45 19.33
CA LEU A 81 -4.68 9.25 20.63
C LEU A 81 -3.69 9.06 21.79
N ALA A 82 -2.49 8.52 21.52
CA ALA A 82 -1.45 8.41 22.54
C ALA A 82 -0.78 9.77 22.84
N GLN A 83 -0.57 10.60 21.82
CA GLN A 83 0.03 11.93 21.97
C GLN A 83 -0.96 12.98 22.49
N HIS A 84 -2.26 12.79 22.22
CA HIS A 84 -3.33 13.68 22.60
C HIS A 84 -4.44 12.90 23.32
N PRO A 85 -4.24 12.49 24.57
CA PRO A 85 -5.19 11.65 25.30
C PRO A 85 -6.53 12.34 25.61
N ASP A 86 -6.60 13.65 25.44
CA ASP A 86 -7.81 14.45 25.54
C ASP A 86 -8.68 14.44 24.26
N TYR A 87 -8.17 13.91 23.15
CA TYR A 87 -8.92 13.84 21.92
C TYR A 87 -10.00 12.76 21.98
N PHE A 88 -11.23 13.16 21.71
CA PHE A 88 -12.39 12.25 21.67
C PHE A 88 -13.22 12.40 20.38
N ASP A 89 -13.03 13.49 19.63
CA ASP A 89 -13.74 13.73 18.37
C ASP A 89 -13.04 12.97 17.22
N PRO A 90 -13.76 12.08 16.50
CA PRO A 90 -13.19 11.35 15.36
C PRO A 90 -12.56 12.24 14.27
N ARG A 91 -13.01 13.48 14.13
CA ARG A 91 -12.43 14.44 13.19
C ARG A 91 -10.99 14.79 13.52
N GLN A 92 -10.60 14.75 14.80
CA GLN A 92 -9.25 15.06 15.26
C GLN A 92 -8.27 13.95 14.85
N TYR A 93 -8.48 12.73 15.32
CA TYR A 93 -7.59 11.62 15.00
C TYR A 93 -7.80 11.06 13.58
N GLY A 94 -9.03 11.16 13.05
CA GLY A 94 -9.30 10.76 11.67
C GLY A 94 -8.65 11.68 10.62
N LYS A 95 -8.42 12.96 10.94
CA LYS A 95 -7.65 13.88 10.07
C LYS A 95 -6.21 13.40 9.90
N VAL A 96 -5.56 13.00 10.99
CA VAL A 96 -4.19 12.49 10.97
C VAL A 96 -4.13 11.14 10.26
N ALA A 97 -5.07 10.24 10.56
CA ALA A 97 -5.16 8.95 9.90
C ALA A 97 -5.31 9.07 8.37
N ARG A 98 -6.15 10.02 7.90
CA ARG A 98 -6.26 10.30 6.45
C ARG A 98 -4.98 10.85 5.85
N LYS A 99 -4.22 11.67 6.59
CA LYS A 99 -2.92 12.15 6.14
C LYS A 99 -1.97 10.98 5.89
N TYR A 100 -1.85 10.05 6.81
CA TYR A 100 -1.04 8.84 6.68
C TYR A 100 -1.46 8.01 5.44
N MET A 101 -2.76 7.82 5.25
CA MET A 101 -3.26 7.14 4.05
C MET A 101 -2.91 7.90 2.76
N THR A 102 -3.01 9.22 2.76
CA THR A 102 -2.66 10.04 1.59
C THR A 102 -1.19 9.89 1.24
N GLU A 103 -0.31 9.94 2.22
CA GLU A 103 1.13 9.75 2.04
C GLU A 103 1.44 8.36 1.49
N MET A 104 0.83 7.33 2.07
CA MET A 104 0.97 5.94 1.61
C MET A 104 0.47 5.77 0.16
N TYR A 105 -0.72 6.28 -0.18
CA TYR A 105 -1.24 6.18 -1.55
C TYR A 105 -0.38 6.96 -2.55
N SER A 106 0.10 8.14 -2.18
CA SER A 106 0.99 8.93 -3.04
C SER A 106 2.28 8.16 -3.33
N HIS A 107 2.90 7.58 -2.31
CA HIS A 107 4.06 6.72 -2.47
C HIS A 107 3.77 5.53 -3.40
N LYS A 108 2.65 4.82 -3.18
CA LYS A 108 2.26 3.68 -4.04
C LYS A 108 2.06 4.10 -5.50
N ILE A 109 1.41 5.22 -5.75
CA ILE A 109 1.15 5.71 -7.11
C ILE A 109 2.45 6.09 -7.82
N ILE A 110 3.33 6.83 -7.15
CA ILE A 110 4.55 7.40 -7.73
C ILE A 110 5.66 6.34 -7.80
N ASP A 111 6.03 5.78 -6.66
CA ASP A 111 7.26 4.99 -6.52
C ASP A 111 7.04 3.51 -6.85
N VAL A 112 5.88 2.96 -6.52
CA VAL A 112 5.59 1.53 -6.71
C VAL A 112 4.92 1.28 -8.05
N LEU A 113 3.78 1.91 -8.33
CA LEU A 113 3.02 1.67 -9.57
C LEU A 113 3.58 2.47 -10.74
N GLY A 114 4.09 3.68 -10.51
CA GLY A 114 4.53 4.60 -11.56
C GLY A 114 3.37 5.02 -12.47
N SER A 115 2.19 5.19 -11.88
CA SER A 115 0.96 5.57 -12.59
C SER A 115 0.64 7.07 -12.49
N ASP A 116 1.48 7.85 -11.82
CA ASP A 116 1.41 9.30 -11.79
C ASP A 116 1.57 9.88 -13.20
N HIS A 117 0.88 10.97 -13.47
CA HIS A 117 0.90 11.66 -14.77
C HIS A 117 0.57 10.76 -16.00
N LYS A 118 -0.16 9.65 -15.78
CA LYS A 118 -0.56 8.70 -16.83
C LYS A 118 -2.04 8.83 -17.21
N LEU A 119 -2.71 9.90 -16.82
CA LEU A 119 -4.08 10.16 -17.26
C LEU A 119 -4.09 10.29 -18.77
N ILE A 120 -4.83 9.41 -19.44
CA ILE A 120 -5.16 9.54 -20.85
C ILE A 120 -6.36 10.49 -20.89
N ASN A 121 -6.23 11.61 -21.60
CA ASN A 121 -7.38 12.44 -21.89
C ASN A 121 -8.33 11.59 -22.74
N CYS A 122 -9.43 11.16 -22.16
CA CYS A 122 -10.56 10.63 -22.89
C CYS A 122 -11.31 11.84 -23.44
N ASP A 123 -10.97 12.25 -24.66
CA ASP A 123 -11.78 13.20 -25.45
C ASP A 123 -13.09 12.51 -25.89
#